data_4169398f44d1b207e76841f83c6f0a6f
#
_entry.id   4169398f44d1b207e76841f83c6f0a6f
#
_cell.length_a   1.000
_cell.length_b   1.000
_cell.length_c   1.000
_cell.angle_alpha   90.00
_cell.angle_beta   90.00
_cell.angle_gamma   90.00
#
_symmetry.space_group_name_H-M   'P 1'
#
loop_
_entity.id
_entity.type
_entity.pdbx_description
1 polymer ?
#
loop_
_entity_poly.entity_id
_entity_poly.type
_entity_poly.pdbx_seq_one_letter_code
_entity_poly.pdbx_strand_id
1 'polypeptide(L)'
;MKLIIVHGTKEYFRDDQIRSIDQNKTFFHNVIIPGIALLPSCNSFMWIRREEINLQDLDPTFIFPRGYAPLQPVSEYVAHELVCARIRNDEVSYLKAPDYAKKIVNEFIKSLPQEREVITLTMRELDRDDPNNSRRVSADVWSKAIDHLANDFNIVVVRDTGASHTEKKFDNSFECPEASLHLHFRMALYELSFTNFIKNTGPGVLLLYGMVNCRYFGELDNDIVAVSESWFENNFGMTKGGQYPMTTASKRFVWESENFEEIISLAMKTNKNEKLSNQLNEINHSGDLLPSLSIALRQLLKNLNHNLLEEDINLFKSMRVLMHQHYPGLKIESLLVEGATTAAQKKGVEKIFQSS
;
A
#
# COMPACT_ATOMS: atom_id res chain seq x y z
N MET A 1 -8.76 17.89 -5.80
CA MET A 1 -7.30 18.11 -5.65
C MET A 1 -6.67 18.26 -7.02
N LYS A 2 -5.75 19.20 -7.19
CA LYS A 2 -4.85 19.27 -8.37
C LYS A 2 -3.51 18.69 -7.95
N LEU A 3 -2.94 17.78 -8.73
CA LEU A 3 -1.67 17.16 -8.46
C LEU A 3 -0.59 17.74 -9.38
N ILE A 4 0.53 18.14 -8.81
CA ILE A 4 1.70 18.54 -9.57
C ILE A 4 2.75 17.45 -9.42
N ILE A 5 3.18 16.88 -10.55
CA ILE A 5 4.21 15.86 -10.59
C ILE A 5 5.48 16.52 -11.11
N VAL A 6 6.51 16.49 -10.28
CA VAL A 6 7.83 17.05 -10.64
C VAL A 6 8.71 15.94 -11.21
N HIS A 7 9.16 16.11 -12.43
CA HIS A 7 10.07 15.15 -13.07
C HIS A 7 11.47 15.26 -12.46
N GLY A 8 11.97 14.17 -11.90
CA GLY A 8 13.33 14.07 -11.37
C GLY A 8 14.39 13.95 -12.47
N THR A 9 15.61 14.35 -12.16
CA THR A 9 16.80 14.11 -13.00
C THR A 9 17.40 12.74 -12.69
N LYS A 10 18.23 12.18 -13.60
CA LYS A 10 18.88 10.87 -13.44
C LYS A 10 19.67 10.72 -12.13
N GLU A 11 20.16 11.82 -11.58
CA GLU A 11 21.01 11.87 -10.38
C GLU A 11 20.32 11.45 -9.08
N TYR A 12 18.97 11.29 -9.12
CA TYR A 12 18.14 10.97 -7.95
C TYR A 12 17.52 9.57 -7.96
N PHE A 13 17.81 8.78 -8.97
CA PHE A 13 17.40 7.37 -8.98
C PHE A 13 18.51 6.52 -8.36
N ARG A 14 18.13 5.52 -7.58
CA ARG A 14 19.08 4.47 -7.17
C ARG A 14 19.66 3.80 -8.43
N ASP A 15 20.92 3.39 -8.38
CA ASP A 15 21.59 2.77 -9.53
C ASP A 15 20.82 1.56 -10.08
N ASP A 16 20.14 0.80 -9.22
CA ASP A 16 19.25 -0.32 -9.58
C ASP A 16 17.92 0.10 -10.23
N GLN A 17 17.58 1.40 -10.16
CA GLN A 17 16.36 1.96 -10.73
C GLN A 17 16.59 2.82 -11.98
N ILE A 18 17.82 2.93 -12.45
CA ILE A 18 18.14 3.66 -13.67
C ILE A 18 17.53 2.93 -14.86
N ARG A 19 16.44 3.48 -15.37
CA ARG A 19 15.76 3.00 -16.57
C ARG A 19 16.23 3.82 -17.78
N SER A 20 16.19 3.20 -18.96
CA SER A 20 16.36 3.97 -20.20
C SER A 20 15.26 5.05 -20.30
N ILE A 21 15.50 6.08 -21.14
CA ILE A 21 14.50 7.14 -21.38
C ILE A 21 13.17 6.53 -21.84
N ASP A 22 13.20 5.52 -22.68
CA ASP A 22 11.99 4.86 -23.21
C ASP A 22 11.28 4.02 -22.14
N GLN A 23 12.02 3.33 -21.29
CA GLN A 23 11.45 2.62 -20.13
C GLN A 23 10.78 3.59 -19.14
N ASN A 24 11.39 4.78 -18.91
CA ASN A 24 10.79 5.80 -18.08
C ASN A 24 9.49 6.36 -18.66
N LYS A 25 9.45 6.61 -19.97
CA LYS A 25 8.23 7.04 -20.67
C LYS A 25 7.14 5.97 -20.57
N THR A 26 7.49 4.73 -20.85
CA THR A 26 6.56 3.59 -20.76
C THR A 26 6.01 3.45 -19.34
N PHE A 27 6.87 3.50 -18.33
CA PHE A 27 6.44 3.45 -16.92
C PHE A 27 5.52 4.61 -16.56
N PHE A 28 5.84 5.82 -17.00
CA PHE A 28 5.04 6.99 -16.76
C PHE A 28 3.63 6.86 -17.36
N HIS A 29 3.54 6.48 -18.63
CA HIS A 29 2.26 6.35 -19.32
C HIS A 29 1.43 5.16 -18.85
N ASN A 30 2.06 4.03 -18.52
CA ASN A 30 1.33 2.82 -18.20
C ASN A 30 1.09 2.61 -16.70
N VAL A 31 1.80 3.33 -15.85
CA VAL A 31 1.70 3.17 -14.38
C VAL A 31 1.34 4.48 -13.69
N ILE A 32 2.14 5.54 -13.90
CA ILE A 32 1.95 6.78 -13.13
C ILE A 32 0.64 7.49 -13.51
N ILE A 33 0.44 7.78 -14.80
CA ILE A 33 -0.79 8.46 -15.25
C ILE A 33 -2.05 7.66 -14.90
N PRO A 34 -2.16 6.37 -15.23
CA PRO A 34 -3.31 5.58 -14.82
C PRO A 34 -3.47 5.49 -13.30
N GLY A 35 -2.35 5.41 -12.54
CA GLY A 35 -2.40 5.38 -11.09
C GLY A 35 -3.02 6.64 -10.48
N ILE A 36 -2.72 7.82 -11.05
CA ILE A 36 -3.32 9.10 -10.62
C ILE A 36 -4.84 9.09 -10.84
N ALA A 37 -5.30 8.55 -11.95
CA ALA A 37 -6.73 8.48 -12.25
C ALA A 37 -7.53 7.54 -11.32
N LEU A 38 -6.84 6.71 -10.53
CA LEU A 38 -7.46 5.91 -9.47
C LEU A 38 -7.72 6.70 -8.19
N LEU A 39 -7.17 7.93 -8.05
CA LEU A 39 -7.39 8.79 -6.88
C LEU A 39 -8.70 9.56 -7.04
N PRO A 40 -9.77 9.25 -6.27
CA PRO A 40 -11.09 9.88 -6.44
C PRO A 40 -11.09 11.39 -6.25
N SER A 41 -10.17 11.90 -5.43
CA SER A 41 -10.02 13.32 -5.14
C SER A 41 -9.20 14.09 -6.17
N CYS A 42 -8.54 13.40 -7.13
CA CYS A 42 -7.71 14.04 -8.14
C CYS A 42 -8.53 14.43 -9.37
N ASN A 43 -8.80 15.72 -9.52
CA ASN A 43 -9.59 16.26 -10.64
C ASN A 43 -8.71 16.62 -11.85
N SER A 44 -7.43 16.87 -11.61
CA SER A 44 -6.47 17.19 -12.66
C SER A 44 -5.04 17.00 -12.15
N PHE A 45 -4.13 16.77 -13.07
CA PHE A 45 -2.71 16.78 -12.75
C PHE A 45 -1.95 17.58 -13.80
N MET A 46 -0.78 18.07 -13.39
CA MET A 46 0.17 18.73 -14.25
C MET A 46 1.52 18.04 -14.10
N TRP A 47 2.17 17.81 -15.20
CA TRP A 47 3.55 17.34 -15.21
C TRP A 47 4.46 18.49 -15.60
N ILE A 48 5.41 18.79 -14.75
CA ILE A 48 6.37 19.89 -14.96
C ILE A 48 7.79 19.40 -14.76
N ARG A 49 8.69 20.03 -15.45
CA ARG A 49 10.11 19.84 -15.20
C ARG A 49 10.48 20.54 -13.90
N ARG A 50 11.48 20.01 -13.24
CA ARG A 50 11.97 20.54 -11.98
C ARG A 50 12.36 22.02 -12.07
N GLU A 51 13.00 22.41 -13.17
CA GLU A 51 13.46 23.77 -13.41
C GLU A 51 12.29 24.76 -13.60
N GLU A 52 11.10 24.26 -13.85
CA GLU A 52 9.88 25.05 -14.08
C GLU A 52 9.13 25.37 -12.78
N ILE A 53 9.53 24.81 -11.65
CA ILE A 53 8.88 25.03 -10.37
C ILE A 53 9.82 25.69 -9.37
N ASN A 54 9.35 26.80 -8.78
CA ASN A 54 9.95 27.37 -7.60
C ASN A 54 9.13 26.96 -6.37
N LEU A 55 9.65 26.03 -5.57
CA LEU A 55 8.96 25.56 -4.38
C LEU A 55 8.76 26.63 -3.31
N GLN A 56 9.54 27.73 -3.35
CA GLN A 56 9.39 28.84 -2.42
C GLN A 56 8.08 29.61 -2.65
N ASP A 57 7.51 29.51 -3.86
CA ASP A 57 6.25 30.15 -4.23
C ASP A 57 5.04 29.31 -3.86
N LEU A 58 5.25 28.07 -3.38
CA LEU A 58 4.19 27.18 -2.94
C LEU A 58 3.98 27.28 -1.42
N ASP A 59 2.73 27.25 -1.01
CA ASP A 59 2.41 27.05 0.40
C ASP A 59 2.95 25.68 0.85
N PRO A 60 3.81 25.64 1.88
CA PRO A 60 4.39 24.38 2.37
C PRO A 60 3.36 23.30 2.75
N THR A 61 2.13 23.68 3.05
CA THR A 61 1.03 22.73 3.39
C THR A 61 0.59 21.90 2.18
N PHE A 62 0.86 22.37 0.95
CA PHE A 62 0.54 21.65 -0.29
C PHE A 62 1.72 20.82 -0.82
N ILE A 63 2.86 20.83 -0.14
CA ILE A 63 4.04 20.05 -0.55
C ILE A 63 4.01 18.69 0.15
N PHE A 64 4.00 17.61 -0.64
CA PHE A 64 4.04 16.26 -0.11
C PHE A 64 5.17 15.44 -0.78
N PRO A 65 5.92 14.65 -0.02
CA PRO A 65 5.94 14.62 1.44
C PRO A 65 6.43 15.93 2.04
N ARG A 66 6.05 16.22 3.29
CA ARG A 66 6.44 17.45 3.97
C ARG A 66 7.97 17.58 4.02
N GLY A 67 8.45 18.78 3.73
CA GLY A 67 9.90 19.03 3.64
C GLY A 67 10.55 18.49 2.37
N TYR A 68 9.76 18.11 1.36
CA TYR A 68 10.29 17.73 0.06
C TYR A 68 11.21 18.82 -0.50
N ALA A 69 12.43 18.42 -0.83
CA ALA A 69 13.39 19.25 -1.53
C ALA A 69 13.68 18.62 -2.90
N PRO A 70 13.55 19.36 -4.02
CA PRO A 70 13.69 18.79 -5.36
C PRO A 70 15.06 18.17 -5.64
N LEU A 71 16.06 18.47 -4.80
CA LEU A 71 17.44 18.00 -4.93
C LEU A 71 17.75 16.80 -4.02
N GLN A 72 16.83 16.41 -3.16
CA GLN A 72 17.04 15.28 -2.27
C GLN A 72 16.12 14.14 -2.70
N PRO A 73 16.65 12.92 -2.87
CA PRO A 73 15.79 11.77 -3.13
C PRO A 73 14.84 11.60 -1.95
N VAL A 74 13.56 11.48 -2.25
CA VAL A 74 12.58 11.11 -1.24
C VAL A 74 12.78 9.62 -0.99
N SER A 75 13.61 9.30 -0.02
CA SER A 75 13.85 7.90 0.39
C SER A 75 12.76 7.36 1.31
N GLU A 76 11.82 8.22 1.73
CA GLU A 76 10.87 7.87 2.74
C GLU A 76 9.52 7.50 2.14
N TYR A 77 9.10 6.36 2.58
CA TYR A 77 7.82 5.80 2.20
C TYR A 77 6.67 6.58 2.85
N VAL A 78 5.62 6.78 2.06
CA VAL A 78 4.30 7.27 2.51
C VAL A 78 3.73 6.43 3.68
N ALA A 79 4.31 5.27 3.91
CA ALA A 79 3.97 4.36 5.00
C ALA A 79 3.95 5.02 6.39
N HIS A 80 4.91 5.90 6.68
CA HIS A 80 4.95 6.60 7.95
C HIS A 80 3.73 7.51 8.15
N GLU A 81 3.29 8.20 7.11
CA GLU A 81 2.06 9.00 7.14
C GLU A 81 0.82 8.14 7.33
N LEU A 82 0.81 6.92 6.79
CA LEU A 82 -0.29 5.97 7.02
C LEU A 82 -0.34 5.48 8.47
N VAL A 83 0.82 5.23 9.08
CA VAL A 83 0.90 4.90 10.50
C VAL A 83 0.38 6.07 11.35
N CYS A 84 0.77 7.30 11.00
CA CYS A 84 0.27 8.50 11.67
C CYS A 84 -1.25 8.67 11.50
N ALA A 85 -1.78 8.48 10.29
CA ALA A 85 -3.21 8.53 10.02
C ALA A 85 -3.97 7.46 10.83
N ARG A 86 -3.44 6.24 10.92
CA ARG A 86 -4.01 5.17 11.74
C ARG A 86 -4.05 5.53 13.23
N ILE A 87 -2.97 6.12 13.75
CA ILE A 87 -2.91 6.56 15.15
C ILE A 87 -3.92 7.67 15.44
N ARG A 88 -4.12 8.60 14.50
CA ARG A 88 -5.14 9.66 14.60
C ARG A 88 -6.56 9.16 14.37
N ASN A 89 -6.73 7.94 13.86
CA ASN A 89 -8.00 7.40 13.39
C ASN A 89 -8.63 8.26 12.28
N ASP A 90 -7.79 8.74 11.36
CA ASP A 90 -8.24 9.55 10.23
C ASP A 90 -9.03 8.72 9.23
N GLU A 91 -10.02 9.35 8.59
CA GLU A 91 -10.65 8.79 7.41
C GLU A 91 -9.70 8.86 6.22
N VAL A 92 -9.44 7.71 5.61
CA VAL A 92 -8.50 7.60 4.49
C VAL A 92 -9.25 7.34 3.19
N SER A 93 -8.94 8.13 2.16
CA SER A 93 -9.47 7.89 0.81
C SER A 93 -8.78 6.71 0.14
N TYR A 94 -9.58 5.82 -0.44
CA TYR A 94 -9.09 4.63 -1.14
C TYR A 94 -9.03 4.85 -2.65
N LEU A 95 -8.11 4.14 -3.31
CA LEU A 95 -8.07 4.03 -4.78
C LEU A 95 -9.36 3.39 -5.30
N LYS A 96 -9.86 3.89 -6.42
CA LYS A 96 -11.08 3.39 -7.08
C LYS A 96 -10.88 3.25 -8.58
N ALA A 97 -11.43 2.20 -9.13
CA ALA A 97 -11.48 2.02 -10.57
C ALA A 97 -12.44 3.03 -11.22
N PRO A 98 -12.08 3.60 -12.39
CA PRO A 98 -13.01 4.40 -13.17
C PRO A 98 -14.22 3.59 -13.65
N ASP A 99 -15.37 4.25 -13.78
CA ASP A 99 -16.63 3.56 -14.14
C ASP A 99 -16.58 2.84 -15.49
N TYR A 100 -15.86 3.40 -16.46
CA TYR A 100 -15.70 2.73 -17.76
C TYR A 100 -14.97 1.40 -17.64
N ALA A 101 -13.94 1.34 -16.78
CA ALA A 101 -13.19 0.12 -16.56
C ALA A 101 -14.05 -0.94 -15.84
N LYS A 102 -14.87 -0.51 -14.87
CA LYS A 102 -15.83 -1.41 -14.21
C LYS A 102 -16.84 -1.99 -15.19
N LYS A 103 -17.35 -1.17 -16.14
CA LYS A 103 -18.28 -1.66 -17.17
C LYS A 103 -17.62 -2.74 -18.03
N ILE A 104 -16.42 -2.50 -18.54
CA ILE A 104 -15.69 -3.45 -19.39
C ILE A 104 -15.40 -4.75 -18.63
N VAL A 105 -14.86 -4.65 -17.41
CA VAL A 105 -14.54 -5.84 -16.62
C VAL A 105 -15.79 -6.59 -16.18
N ASN A 106 -16.89 -5.90 -15.93
CA ASN A 106 -18.16 -6.55 -15.63
C ASN A 106 -18.69 -7.36 -16.81
N GLU A 107 -18.53 -6.88 -18.05
CA GLU A 107 -18.87 -7.67 -19.25
C GLU A 107 -17.95 -8.91 -19.40
N PHE A 108 -16.66 -8.77 -19.08
CA PHE A 108 -15.76 -9.92 -19.01
C PHE A 108 -16.25 -10.93 -17.97
N ILE A 109 -16.60 -10.50 -16.75
CA ILE A 109 -17.09 -11.40 -15.70
C ILE A 109 -18.38 -12.10 -16.13
N LYS A 110 -19.32 -11.40 -16.76
CA LYS A 110 -20.56 -11.98 -17.29
C LYS A 110 -20.34 -12.98 -18.43
N SER A 111 -19.23 -12.86 -19.15
CA SER A 111 -18.87 -13.81 -20.22
C SER A 111 -18.30 -15.13 -19.70
N LEU A 112 -17.99 -15.22 -18.39
CA LEU A 112 -17.53 -16.46 -17.78
C LEU A 112 -18.63 -17.53 -17.80
N PRO A 113 -18.28 -18.82 -17.96
CA PRO A 113 -19.26 -19.87 -18.25
C PRO A 113 -20.32 -20.10 -17.18
N GLN A 114 -20.09 -19.62 -15.97
CA GLN A 114 -20.96 -19.88 -14.82
C GLN A 114 -21.19 -18.60 -14.03
N GLU A 115 -22.42 -18.38 -13.58
CA GLU A 115 -22.77 -17.28 -12.68
C GLU A 115 -22.27 -17.56 -11.24
N ARG A 116 -20.94 -17.53 -11.07
CA ARG A 116 -20.28 -17.69 -9.79
C ARG A 116 -19.53 -16.44 -9.39
N GLU A 117 -19.32 -16.25 -8.10
CA GLU A 117 -18.46 -15.19 -7.60
C GLU A 117 -17.02 -15.37 -8.13
N VAL A 118 -16.33 -14.28 -8.32
CA VAL A 118 -14.95 -14.27 -8.84
C VAL A 118 -13.94 -14.20 -7.71
N ILE A 119 -12.99 -15.11 -7.73
CA ILE A 119 -11.75 -14.99 -6.94
C ILE A 119 -10.62 -14.62 -7.90
N THR A 120 -9.89 -13.55 -7.56
CA THR A 120 -8.72 -13.14 -8.36
C THR A 120 -7.43 -13.61 -7.70
N LEU A 121 -6.56 -14.25 -8.47
CA LEU A 121 -5.19 -14.57 -8.09
C LEU A 121 -4.24 -13.70 -8.91
N THR A 122 -3.47 -12.83 -8.23
CA THR A 122 -2.39 -12.07 -8.88
C THR A 122 -1.08 -12.80 -8.70
N MET A 123 -0.51 -13.23 -9.81
CA MET A 123 0.75 -13.96 -9.84
C MET A 123 1.96 -13.02 -9.87
N ARG A 124 3.04 -13.49 -9.29
CA ARG A 124 4.39 -13.00 -9.50
C ARG A 124 5.22 -14.14 -10.06
N GLU A 125 5.69 -13.97 -11.27
CA GLU A 125 6.37 -15.01 -12.06
C GLU A 125 7.82 -14.60 -12.31
N LEU A 126 8.64 -14.70 -11.27
CA LEU A 126 10.07 -14.40 -11.34
C LEU A 126 10.84 -15.58 -11.92
N ASP A 127 11.96 -15.28 -12.57
CA ASP A 127 12.91 -16.32 -13.01
C ASP A 127 13.46 -17.08 -11.79
N ARG A 128 13.88 -18.34 -12.03
CA ARG A 128 14.40 -19.21 -10.97
C ARG A 128 15.63 -18.63 -10.27
N ASP A 129 16.44 -17.91 -11.01
CA ASP A 129 17.68 -17.32 -10.53
C ASP A 129 17.48 -15.89 -9.96
N ASP A 130 16.24 -15.39 -9.90
CA ASP A 130 15.95 -14.11 -9.28
C ASP A 130 16.18 -14.20 -7.77
N PRO A 131 16.99 -13.31 -7.17
CA PRO A 131 17.22 -13.30 -5.72
C PRO A 131 15.92 -13.03 -4.92
N ASN A 132 14.87 -12.56 -5.56
CA ASN A 132 13.54 -12.36 -4.95
C ASN A 132 12.61 -13.59 -5.11
N ASN A 133 13.16 -14.78 -5.28
CA ASN A 133 12.39 -15.99 -5.59
C ASN A 133 11.36 -16.36 -4.49
N SER A 134 11.62 -16.04 -3.21
CA SER A 134 10.66 -16.22 -2.11
C SER A 134 9.34 -15.43 -2.34
N ARG A 135 9.38 -14.38 -3.15
CA ARG A 135 8.20 -13.59 -3.54
C ARG A 135 7.40 -14.21 -4.68
N ARG A 136 7.87 -15.30 -5.26
CA ARG A 136 7.18 -16.02 -6.34
C ARG A 136 5.97 -16.78 -5.80
N VAL A 137 4.91 -16.82 -6.56
CA VAL A 137 3.73 -17.63 -6.26
C VAL A 137 4.04 -19.11 -6.45
N SER A 138 3.67 -19.95 -5.48
CA SER A 138 3.84 -21.41 -5.57
C SER A 138 2.83 -22.01 -6.55
N ALA A 139 3.26 -22.33 -7.76
CA ALA A 139 2.39 -22.86 -8.80
C ALA A 139 1.69 -24.16 -8.40
N ASP A 140 2.40 -25.06 -7.70
CA ASP A 140 1.85 -26.38 -7.32
C ASP A 140 0.78 -26.25 -6.21
N VAL A 141 0.99 -25.34 -5.25
CA VAL A 141 0.01 -25.06 -4.21
C VAL A 141 -1.24 -24.44 -4.82
N TRP A 142 -1.05 -23.45 -5.69
CA TRP A 142 -2.17 -22.76 -6.32
C TRP A 142 -2.90 -23.62 -7.33
N SER A 143 -2.24 -24.50 -8.07
CA SER A 143 -2.92 -25.45 -8.97
C SER A 143 -3.94 -26.29 -8.19
N LYS A 144 -3.53 -26.88 -7.07
CA LYS A 144 -4.43 -27.66 -6.20
C LYS A 144 -5.56 -26.81 -5.62
N ALA A 145 -5.25 -25.59 -5.18
CA ALA A 145 -6.25 -24.68 -4.61
C ALA A 145 -7.27 -24.24 -5.67
N ILE A 146 -6.83 -23.94 -6.88
CA ILE A 146 -7.68 -23.58 -8.02
C ILE A 146 -8.61 -24.74 -8.38
N ASP A 147 -8.06 -25.97 -8.50
CA ASP A 147 -8.87 -27.16 -8.82
C ASP A 147 -9.99 -27.40 -7.80
N HIS A 148 -9.72 -27.11 -6.54
CA HIS A 148 -10.74 -27.22 -5.49
C HIS A 148 -11.75 -26.07 -5.55
N LEU A 149 -11.27 -24.81 -5.60
CA LEU A 149 -12.13 -23.62 -5.57
C LEU A 149 -12.97 -23.42 -6.83
N ALA A 150 -12.53 -23.94 -7.98
CA ALA A 150 -13.23 -23.85 -9.25
C ALA A 150 -14.61 -24.57 -9.23
N ASN A 151 -14.90 -25.39 -8.22
CA ASN A 151 -16.21 -25.97 -8.02
C ASN A 151 -17.26 -24.93 -7.59
N ASP A 152 -16.84 -23.90 -6.85
CA ASP A 152 -17.73 -22.90 -6.24
C ASP A 152 -17.52 -21.48 -6.78
N PHE A 153 -16.35 -21.19 -7.36
CA PHE A 153 -15.94 -19.86 -7.81
C PHE A 153 -15.41 -19.86 -9.24
N ASN A 154 -15.51 -18.71 -9.91
CA ASN A 154 -14.73 -18.41 -11.10
C ASN A 154 -13.36 -17.90 -10.68
N ILE A 155 -12.29 -18.62 -10.98
CA ILE A 155 -10.93 -18.21 -10.63
C ILE A 155 -10.32 -17.43 -11.79
N VAL A 156 -10.03 -16.15 -11.59
CA VAL A 156 -9.41 -15.29 -12.58
C VAL A 156 -7.96 -15.02 -12.19
N VAL A 157 -7.05 -15.43 -13.06
CA VAL A 157 -5.61 -15.26 -12.87
C VAL A 157 -5.13 -14.00 -13.60
N VAL A 158 -4.44 -13.14 -12.87
CA VAL A 158 -3.77 -11.95 -13.39
C VAL A 158 -2.26 -12.21 -13.37
N ARG A 159 -1.70 -12.42 -14.56
CA ARG A 159 -0.28 -12.74 -14.76
C ARG A 159 0.62 -11.51 -14.64
N ASP A 160 1.91 -11.73 -14.49
CA ASP A 160 2.89 -10.65 -14.72
C ASP A 160 2.77 -10.14 -16.16
N THR A 161 3.06 -8.84 -16.36
CA THR A 161 2.92 -8.18 -17.67
C THR A 161 3.67 -8.92 -18.78
N GLY A 162 4.88 -9.41 -18.49
CA GLY A 162 5.69 -10.18 -19.45
C GLY A 162 5.13 -11.57 -19.81
N ALA A 163 4.30 -12.13 -18.94
CA ALA A 163 3.69 -13.46 -19.12
C ALA A 163 2.23 -13.41 -19.60
N SER A 164 1.64 -12.20 -19.71
CA SER A 164 0.22 -12.02 -19.99
C SER A 164 -0.29 -12.59 -21.31
N HIS A 165 0.60 -12.85 -22.25
CA HIS A 165 0.29 -13.40 -23.58
C HIS A 165 0.85 -14.80 -23.80
N THR A 166 1.39 -15.44 -22.76
CA THR A 166 1.87 -16.82 -22.85
C THR A 166 0.73 -17.81 -22.64
N GLU A 167 1.01 -19.09 -22.79
CA GLU A 167 0.04 -20.14 -22.54
C GLU A 167 -0.56 -20.05 -21.14
N LYS A 168 -1.83 -20.42 -21.04
CA LYS A 168 -2.58 -20.46 -19.81
C LYS A 168 -1.86 -21.28 -18.73
N LYS A 169 -1.82 -20.74 -17.51
CA LYS A 169 -1.03 -21.32 -16.42
C LYS A 169 -1.74 -22.46 -15.70
N PHE A 170 -3.05 -22.35 -15.51
CA PHE A 170 -3.88 -23.31 -14.75
C PHE A 170 -5.14 -23.68 -15.51
N ASP A 171 -5.42 -24.98 -15.68
CA ASP A 171 -6.51 -25.46 -16.52
C ASP A 171 -7.90 -24.99 -16.05
N ASN A 172 -8.16 -25.01 -14.75
CA ASN A 172 -9.45 -24.67 -14.16
C ASN A 172 -9.56 -23.18 -13.75
N SER A 173 -8.87 -22.29 -14.48
CA SER A 173 -8.95 -20.85 -14.26
C SER A 173 -9.29 -20.09 -15.54
N PHE A 174 -9.52 -18.81 -15.43
CA PHE A 174 -9.63 -17.85 -16.53
C PHE A 174 -8.48 -16.86 -16.42
N GLU A 175 -8.02 -16.32 -17.52
CA GLU A 175 -7.00 -15.27 -17.52
C GLU A 175 -7.61 -13.96 -18.01
N CYS A 176 -7.14 -12.83 -17.44
CA CYS A 176 -7.53 -11.49 -17.85
C CYS A 176 -6.26 -10.71 -18.24
N PRO A 177 -5.74 -10.88 -19.48
CA PRO A 177 -4.54 -10.19 -19.95
C PRO A 177 -4.65 -8.67 -19.87
N GLU A 178 -5.84 -8.11 -20.09
CA GLU A 178 -6.11 -6.69 -20.01
C GLU A 178 -5.82 -6.14 -18.61
N ALA A 179 -6.18 -6.90 -17.56
CA ALA A 179 -5.85 -6.55 -16.19
C ALA A 179 -4.35 -6.64 -15.88
N SER A 180 -3.60 -7.47 -16.62
CA SER A 180 -2.14 -7.54 -16.52
C SER A 180 -1.45 -6.31 -17.10
N LEU A 181 -2.05 -5.68 -18.11
CA LEU A 181 -1.49 -4.57 -18.88
C LEU A 181 -1.99 -3.19 -18.43
N HIS A 182 -3.21 -3.09 -17.90
CA HIS A 182 -3.88 -1.84 -17.58
C HIS A 182 -4.31 -1.74 -16.12
N LEU A 183 -3.79 -0.74 -15.41
CA LEU A 183 -4.10 -0.52 -13.99
C LEU A 183 -5.59 -0.30 -13.72
N HIS A 184 -6.31 0.38 -14.62
CA HIS A 184 -7.75 0.63 -14.45
C HIS A 184 -8.56 -0.65 -14.52
N PHE A 185 -8.25 -1.54 -15.46
CA PHE A 185 -8.94 -2.84 -15.57
C PHE A 185 -8.54 -3.76 -14.42
N ARG A 186 -7.28 -3.73 -14.00
CA ARG A 186 -6.81 -4.47 -12.82
C ARG A 186 -7.55 -4.03 -11.57
N MET A 187 -7.64 -2.72 -11.33
CA MET A 187 -8.36 -2.19 -10.18
C MET A 187 -9.86 -2.52 -10.23
N ALA A 188 -10.47 -2.43 -11.42
CA ALA A 188 -11.86 -2.79 -11.63
C ALA A 188 -12.12 -4.29 -11.33
N LEU A 189 -11.23 -5.16 -11.79
CA LEU A 189 -11.31 -6.59 -11.50
C LEU A 189 -11.22 -6.85 -9.99
N TYR A 190 -10.28 -6.20 -9.31
CA TYR A 190 -10.13 -6.34 -7.87
C TYR A 190 -11.37 -5.86 -7.09
N GLU A 191 -11.98 -4.75 -7.51
CA GLU A 191 -13.21 -4.24 -6.89
C GLU A 191 -14.42 -5.14 -7.12
N LEU A 192 -14.52 -5.77 -8.28
CA LEU A 192 -15.63 -6.64 -8.66
C LEU A 192 -15.47 -8.07 -8.14
N SER A 193 -14.28 -8.47 -7.74
CA SER A 193 -14.00 -9.80 -7.21
C SER A 193 -14.53 -9.99 -5.79
N PHE A 194 -14.96 -11.19 -5.47
CA PHE A 194 -15.38 -11.60 -4.14
C PHE A 194 -14.22 -11.49 -3.14
N THR A 195 -13.03 -12.00 -3.53
CA THR A 195 -11.79 -11.80 -2.81
C THR A 195 -10.60 -11.84 -3.77
N ASN A 196 -9.49 -11.27 -3.34
CA ASN A 196 -8.26 -11.20 -4.12
C ASN A 196 -7.11 -11.82 -3.33
N PHE A 197 -6.40 -12.73 -3.96
CA PHE A 197 -5.18 -13.31 -3.43
C PHE A 197 -3.96 -12.74 -4.15
N ILE A 198 -2.98 -12.33 -3.39
CA ILE A 198 -1.75 -11.76 -3.92
C ILE A 198 -0.58 -12.03 -3.00
N LYS A 199 0.60 -12.16 -3.58
CA LYS A 199 1.87 -12.16 -2.86
C LYS A 199 2.58 -10.80 -2.99
N ASN A 200 3.62 -10.56 -2.21
CA ASN A 200 4.34 -9.29 -2.18
C ASN A 200 4.88 -8.90 -3.58
N THR A 201 4.17 -8.00 -4.24
CA THR A 201 4.44 -7.54 -5.62
C THR A 201 3.99 -6.09 -5.81
N GLY A 202 4.54 -5.39 -6.80
CA GLY A 202 4.19 -4.00 -7.11
C GLY A 202 2.67 -3.75 -7.26
N PRO A 203 1.92 -4.55 -8.03
CA PRO A 203 0.47 -4.43 -8.13
C PRO A 203 -0.30 -4.60 -6.81
N GLY A 204 0.31 -5.19 -5.78
CA GLY A 204 -0.28 -5.29 -4.45
C GLY A 204 -0.65 -3.95 -3.82
N VAL A 205 0.02 -2.89 -4.25
CA VAL A 205 -0.30 -1.51 -3.86
C VAL A 205 -1.77 -1.17 -4.16
N LEU A 206 -2.32 -1.62 -5.29
CA LEU A 206 -3.73 -1.39 -5.63
C LEU A 206 -4.68 -2.04 -4.62
N LEU A 207 -4.34 -3.23 -4.15
CA LEU A 207 -5.14 -3.95 -3.15
C LEU A 207 -4.98 -3.33 -1.76
N LEU A 208 -3.77 -2.94 -1.39
CA LEU A 208 -3.52 -2.31 -0.10
C LEU A 208 -4.24 -0.96 0.04
N TYR A 209 -4.23 -0.16 -1.02
CA TYR A 209 -4.85 1.18 -1.02
C TYR A 209 -6.25 1.23 -1.64
N GLY A 210 -6.76 0.14 -2.20
CA GLY A 210 -8.13 0.00 -2.71
C GLY A 210 -9.10 -0.48 -1.64
N MET A 211 -10.39 -0.25 -1.84
CA MET A 211 -11.45 -0.76 -0.97
C MET A 211 -11.94 -2.11 -1.48
N VAL A 212 -11.18 -3.15 -1.19
CA VAL A 212 -11.36 -4.49 -1.74
C VAL A 212 -11.12 -5.58 -0.69
N ASN A 213 -11.76 -6.73 -0.83
CA ASN A 213 -11.39 -7.92 -0.09
C ASN A 213 -10.03 -8.42 -0.59
N CYS A 214 -9.10 -8.66 0.33
CA CYS A 214 -7.76 -9.09 -0.04
C CYS A 214 -7.13 -10.01 1.02
N ARG A 215 -6.41 -11.00 0.55
CA ARG A 215 -5.50 -11.84 1.32
C ARG A 215 -4.10 -11.66 0.75
N TYR A 216 -3.30 -10.89 1.45
CA TYR A 216 -1.97 -10.50 1.03
C TYR A 216 -0.94 -11.38 1.72
N PHE A 217 -0.34 -12.32 0.98
CA PHE A 217 0.70 -13.20 1.51
C PHE A 217 2.03 -12.44 1.56
N GLY A 218 2.50 -12.17 2.77
CA GLY A 218 3.73 -11.45 3.07
C GLY A 218 4.76 -12.33 3.75
N GLU A 219 5.11 -13.44 3.13
CA GLU A 219 6.17 -14.31 3.64
C GLU A 219 7.46 -13.54 3.89
N LEU A 220 8.01 -13.68 5.10
CA LEU A 220 9.23 -13.01 5.49
C LEU A 220 10.45 -13.72 4.90
N ASP A 221 11.35 -12.91 4.37
CA ASP A 221 12.66 -13.34 3.92
C ASP A 221 13.69 -12.28 4.35
N ASN A 222 14.49 -12.61 5.35
CA ASN A 222 15.46 -11.67 5.90
C ASN A 222 16.67 -11.43 4.98
N ASP A 223 16.84 -12.25 3.95
CA ASP A 223 17.87 -12.04 2.93
C ASP A 223 17.41 -10.98 1.90
N ILE A 224 16.11 -10.68 1.86
CA ILE A 224 15.53 -9.67 0.97
C ILE A 224 15.04 -8.49 1.79
N VAL A 225 15.77 -7.38 1.76
CA VAL A 225 15.48 -6.16 2.56
C VAL A 225 14.00 -5.77 2.52
N ALA A 226 13.38 -5.72 1.35
CA ALA A 226 11.99 -5.24 1.16
C ALA A 226 10.90 -6.18 1.71
N VAL A 227 11.27 -7.34 2.24
CA VAL A 227 10.37 -8.32 2.87
C VAL A 227 10.95 -8.87 4.17
N SER A 228 11.98 -8.22 4.71
CA SER A 228 12.54 -8.57 6.03
C SER A 228 11.62 -8.09 7.15
N GLU A 229 11.65 -8.77 8.28
CA GLU A 229 10.90 -8.39 9.48
C GLU A 229 11.26 -6.97 9.92
N SER A 230 12.55 -6.64 9.95
CA SER A 230 13.04 -5.31 10.31
C SER A 230 12.53 -4.21 9.36
N TRP A 231 12.35 -4.53 8.07
CA TRP A 231 11.80 -3.58 7.11
C TRP A 231 10.32 -3.28 7.39
N PHE A 232 9.51 -4.31 7.68
CA PHE A 232 8.10 -4.11 8.04
C PHE A 232 7.96 -3.33 9.35
N GLU A 233 8.78 -3.68 10.36
CA GLU A 233 8.77 -2.96 11.63
C GLU A 233 9.15 -1.50 11.47
N ASN A 234 10.23 -1.21 10.75
CA ASN A 234 10.75 0.15 10.60
C ASN A 234 9.89 1.04 9.68
N ASN A 235 9.20 0.47 8.70
CA ASN A 235 8.42 1.27 7.73
C ASN A 235 6.92 1.32 8.03
N PHE A 236 6.36 0.27 8.62
CA PHE A 236 4.91 0.17 8.87
C PHE A 236 4.55 0.01 10.34
N GLY A 237 5.52 -0.15 11.22
CA GLY A 237 5.26 -0.51 12.60
C GLY A 237 4.60 -1.88 12.74
N MET A 238 4.88 -2.80 11.81
CA MET A 238 4.33 -4.16 11.79
C MET A 238 5.35 -5.15 12.31
N THR A 239 4.97 -5.91 13.31
CA THR A 239 5.66 -7.14 13.72
C THR A 239 4.99 -8.35 13.09
N LYS A 240 5.65 -9.50 13.11
CA LYS A 240 5.08 -10.75 12.61
C LYS A 240 3.73 -11.03 13.29
N GLY A 241 2.69 -11.30 12.51
CA GLY A 241 1.31 -11.43 12.97
C GLY A 241 0.49 -10.14 12.97
N GLY A 242 1.13 -8.98 12.84
CA GLY A 242 0.48 -7.68 12.73
C GLY A 242 -0.23 -7.44 11.40
N GLN A 243 -0.93 -6.31 11.29
CA GLN A 243 -1.67 -5.95 10.09
C GLN A 243 -1.16 -4.64 9.48
N TYR A 244 -1.20 -4.55 8.17
CA TYR A 244 -0.82 -3.34 7.44
C TYR A 244 -1.67 -2.13 7.87
N PRO A 245 -1.13 -0.92 7.96
CA PRO A 245 -1.85 0.26 8.48
C PRO A 245 -3.18 0.58 7.77
N MET A 246 -3.30 0.23 6.49
CA MET A 246 -4.52 0.43 5.69
C MET A 246 -5.41 -0.80 5.65
N THR A 247 -5.18 -1.81 6.49
CA THR A 247 -6.06 -2.98 6.50
C THR A 247 -7.41 -2.64 7.13
N THR A 248 -8.44 -3.28 6.61
CA THR A 248 -9.80 -3.28 7.11
C THR A 248 -10.19 -4.72 7.47
N ALA A 249 -11.38 -4.94 7.99
CA ALA A 249 -11.88 -6.30 8.24
C ALA A 249 -11.83 -7.19 6.99
N SER A 250 -12.01 -6.59 5.81
CA SER A 250 -11.98 -7.26 4.51
C SER A 250 -10.59 -7.49 3.92
N LYS A 251 -9.57 -6.85 4.49
CA LYS A 251 -8.16 -7.01 4.08
C LYS A 251 -7.39 -7.70 5.17
N ARG A 252 -6.59 -8.69 4.79
CA ARG A 252 -5.75 -9.42 5.74
C ARG A 252 -4.37 -9.60 5.18
N PHE A 253 -3.38 -9.25 5.98
CA PHE A 253 -2.00 -9.61 5.76
C PHE A 253 -1.75 -10.99 6.38
N VAL A 254 -1.29 -11.94 5.59
CA VAL A 254 -1.03 -13.33 5.95
C VAL A 254 0.48 -13.52 5.98
N TRP A 255 1.02 -13.80 7.15
CA TRP A 255 2.47 -13.89 7.38
C TRP A 255 3.06 -15.27 7.05
N GLU A 256 2.20 -16.25 6.93
CA GLU A 256 2.56 -17.61 6.62
C GLU A 256 2.80 -17.78 5.12
N SER A 257 3.58 -18.80 4.78
CA SER A 257 3.74 -19.25 3.39
C SER A 257 2.42 -19.75 2.83
N GLU A 258 2.26 -19.62 1.53
CA GLU A 258 1.09 -20.16 0.82
C GLU A 258 0.97 -21.68 1.05
N ASN A 259 -0.16 -22.13 1.58
CA ASN A 259 -0.52 -23.54 1.68
C ASN A 259 -1.97 -23.75 1.29
N PHE A 260 -2.28 -24.97 0.87
CA PHE A 260 -3.59 -25.33 0.32
C PHE A 260 -4.73 -25.11 1.33
N GLU A 261 -4.60 -25.64 2.54
CA GLU A 261 -5.63 -25.59 3.57
C GLU A 261 -5.95 -24.16 3.98
N GLU A 262 -4.94 -23.32 4.08
CA GLU A 262 -5.10 -21.92 4.44
C GLU A 262 -5.78 -21.13 3.32
N ILE A 263 -5.38 -21.30 2.06
CA ILE A 263 -6.02 -20.65 0.93
C ILE A 263 -7.51 -20.98 0.88
N ILE A 264 -7.88 -22.26 1.01
CA ILE A 264 -9.28 -22.69 1.04
C ILE A 264 -10.02 -22.07 2.22
N SER A 265 -9.44 -22.16 3.43
CA SER A 265 -10.02 -21.57 4.63
C SER A 265 -10.25 -20.06 4.50
N LEU A 266 -9.29 -19.33 3.94
CA LEU A 266 -9.40 -17.89 3.73
C LEU A 266 -10.44 -17.53 2.66
N ALA A 267 -10.56 -18.30 1.58
CA ALA A 267 -11.59 -18.12 0.57
C ALA A 267 -12.99 -18.32 1.16
N MET A 268 -13.20 -19.43 1.86
CA MET A 268 -14.51 -19.80 2.41
C MET A 268 -14.95 -18.92 3.60
N LYS A 269 -14.00 -18.37 4.36
CA LYS A 269 -14.30 -17.46 5.48
C LYS A 269 -14.51 -16.00 5.05
N THR A 270 -14.28 -15.67 3.79
CA THR A 270 -14.52 -14.33 3.29
C THR A 270 -16.01 -14.01 3.35
N ASN A 271 -16.36 -12.90 3.98
CA ASN A 271 -17.74 -12.41 4.05
C ASN A 271 -17.92 -11.26 3.05
N LYS A 272 -18.92 -11.38 2.17
CA LYS A 272 -19.24 -10.34 1.18
C LYS A 272 -19.57 -8.99 1.82
N ASN A 273 -20.18 -8.98 3.00
CA ASN A 273 -20.54 -7.77 3.73
C ASN A 273 -19.34 -7.05 4.35
N GLU A 274 -18.23 -7.76 4.61
CA GLU A 274 -17.00 -7.13 5.09
C GLU A 274 -16.37 -6.19 4.03
N LYS A 275 -16.66 -6.40 2.75
CA LYS A 275 -16.17 -5.57 1.64
C LYS A 275 -16.55 -4.09 1.77
N LEU A 276 -17.61 -3.78 2.48
CA LEU A 276 -18.14 -2.43 2.66
C LEU A 276 -17.61 -1.72 3.91
N SER A 277 -16.87 -2.42 4.77
CA SER A 277 -16.29 -1.79 5.97
C SER A 277 -15.08 -0.92 5.60
N ASN A 278 -15.23 0.39 5.77
CA ASN A 278 -14.15 1.37 5.60
C ASN A 278 -13.34 1.60 6.87
N GLN A 279 -13.73 0.95 7.97
CA GLN A 279 -13.03 1.14 9.24
C GLN A 279 -11.66 0.48 9.18
N LEU A 280 -10.62 1.25 9.42
CA LEU A 280 -9.28 0.71 9.65
C LEU A 280 -9.35 -0.25 10.84
N ASN A 281 -8.61 -1.36 10.75
CA ASN A 281 -8.48 -2.23 11.92
C ASN A 281 -7.91 -1.41 13.08
N GLU A 282 -8.53 -1.53 14.24
CA GLU A 282 -7.95 -0.97 15.45
C GLU A 282 -6.54 -1.53 15.66
N ILE A 283 -5.67 -0.75 16.32
CA ILE A 283 -4.33 -1.21 16.73
C ILE A 283 -4.53 -2.17 17.90
N ASN A 284 -5.07 -3.36 17.61
CA ASN A 284 -5.48 -4.31 18.65
C ASN A 284 -4.37 -5.28 19.06
N HIS A 285 -3.27 -5.32 18.31
CA HIS A 285 -2.13 -6.15 18.68
C HIS A 285 -1.14 -5.32 19.47
N SER A 286 -0.97 -5.66 20.75
CA SER A 286 0.04 -5.03 21.63
C SER A 286 1.46 -5.03 21.01
N GLY A 287 1.73 -5.98 20.10
CA GLY A 287 2.99 -6.06 19.37
C GLY A 287 3.19 -4.96 18.33
N ASP A 288 2.12 -4.40 17.75
CA ASP A 288 2.24 -3.36 16.69
C ASP A 288 2.18 -1.94 17.24
N LEU A 289 1.66 -1.76 18.46
CA LEU A 289 1.42 -0.43 19.00
C LEU A 289 2.72 0.32 19.29
N LEU A 290 3.68 -0.31 19.97
CA LEU A 290 4.94 0.35 20.33
C LEU A 290 5.79 0.70 19.11
N PRO A 291 6.01 -0.20 18.13
CA PRO A 291 6.65 0.15 16.87
C PRO A 291 5.92 1.28 16.12
N SER A 292 4.59 1.25 16.06
CA SER A 292 3.79 2.30 15.42
C SER A 292 3.94 3.66 16.13
N LEU A 293 3.91 3.70 17.45
CA LEU A 293 4.16 4.91 18.22
C LEU A 293 5.59 5.45 18.02
N SER A 294 6.58 4.57 17.90
CA SER A 294 7.96 4.96 17.60
C SER A 294 8.10 5.61 16.22
N ILE A 295 7.42 5.07 15.21
CA ILE A 295 7.37 5.67 13.87
C ILE A 295 6.69 7.03 13.92
N ALA A 296 5.54 7.12 14.58
CA ALA A 296 4.78 8.37 14.69
C ALA A 296 5.58 9.45 15.44
N LEU A 297 6.31 9.08 16.49
CA LEU A 297 7.18 10.00 17.22
C LEU A 297 8.30 10.53 16.33
N ARG A 298 8.99 9.65 15.58
CA ARG A 298 10.03 10.06 14.62
C ARG A 298 9.46 11.00 13.55
N GLN A 299 8.29 10.67 13.01
CA GLN A 299 7.62 11.52 12.02
C GLN A 299 7.22 12.87 12.61
N LEU A 300 6.67 12.90 13.82
CA LEU A 300 6.35 14.14 14.51
C LEU A 300 7.59 15.00 14.71
N LEU A 301 8.67 14.45 15.24
CA LEU A 301 9.94 15.16 15.44
C LEU A 301 10.49 15.71 14.11
N LYS A 302 10.38 14.97 13.02
CA LYS A 302 10.75 15.43 11.69
C LYS A 302 9.87 16.61 11.25
N ASN A 303 8.56 16.52 11.44
CA ASN A 303 7.62 17.57 11.09
C ASN A 303 7.88 18.87 11.86
N LEU A 304 8.39 18.79 13.10
CA LEU A 304 8.74 19.96 13.91
C LEU A 304 9.92 20.79 13.39
N ASN A 305 10.68 20.28 12.43
CA ASN A 305 11.66 21.10 11.69
C ASN A 305 11.00 22.06 10.68
N HIS A 306 9.70 21.91 10.45
CA HIS A 306 8.87 22.69 9.54
C HIS A 306 7.79 23.46 10.30
N ASN A 307 6.82 24.01 9.58
CA ASN A 307 5.67 24.64 10.23
C ASN A 307 4.81 23.61 10.94
N LEU A 308 4.52 23.85 12.21
CA LEU A 308 3.60 23.05 12.98
C LEU A 308 2.18 23.17 12.39
N LEU A 309 1.56 22.04 12.11
CA LEU A 309 0.19 21.96 11.62
C LEU A 309 -0.74 21.39 12.68
N GLU A 310 -2.04 21.60 12.52
CA GLU A 310 -3.06 21.03 13.41
C GLU A 310 -3.00 19.50 13.47
N GLU A 311 -2.65 18.86 12.35
CA GLU A 311 -2.45 17.40 12.28
C GLU A 311 -1.34 16.91 13.22
N ASP A 312 -0.28 17.67 13.43
CA ASP A 312 0.81 17.32 14.34
C ASP A 312 0.33 17.37 15.80
N ILE A 313 -0.49 18.36 16.13
CA ILE A 313 -1.10 18.50 17.44
C ILE A 313 -2.06 17.34 17.71
N ASN A 314 -2.88 16.99 16.73
CA ASN A 314 -3.81 15.87 16.82
C ASN A 314 -3.08 14.53 16.93
N LEU A 315 -1.99 14.35 16.17
CA LEU A 315 -1.14 13.17 16.28
C LEU A 315 -0.57 13.03 17.70
N PHE A 316 -0.02 14.10 18.26
CA PHE A 316 0.51 14.11 19.62
C PHE A 316 -0.58 13.75 20.65
N LYS A 317 -1.77 14.36 20.55
CA LYS A 317 -2.91 14.05 21.44
C LYS A 317 -3.30 12.58 21.38
N SER A 318 -3.40 12.02 20.19
CA SER A 318 -3.74 10.61 19.99
C SER A 318 -2.67 9.67 20.55
N MET A 319 -1.40 9.97 20.31
CA MET A 319 -0.27 9.21 20.87
C MET A 319 -0.29 9.23 22.40
N ARG A 320 -0.58 10.40 23.00
CA ARG A 320 -0.67 10.56 24.46
C ARG A 320 -1.76 9.67 25.06
N VAL A 321 -2.94 9.63 24.43
CA VAL A 321 -4.05 8.77 24.86
C VAL A 321 -3.66 7.30 24.78
N LEU A 322 -3.12 6.84 23.65
CA LEU A 322 -2.73 5.46 23.46
C LEU A 322 -1.62 5.03 24.43
N MET A 323 -0.62 5.88 24.65
CA MET A 323 0.45 5.59 25.61
C MET A 323 -0.08 5.51 27.03
N HIS A 324 -0.96 6.43 27.43
CA HIS A 324 -1.56 6.38 28.76
C HIS A 324 -2.37 5.10 28.99
N GLN A 325 -3.09 4.63 27.97
CA GLN A 325 -3.91 3.43 28.06
C GLN A 325 -3.09 2.14 28.12
N HIS A 326 -2.03 2.04 27.31
CA HIS A 326 -1.30 0.79 27.11
C HIS A 326 0.07 0.75 27.81
N TYR A 327 0.67 1.90 28.07
CA TYR A 327 2.00 2.05 28.68
C TYR A 327 2.01 3.17 29.74
N PRO A 328 1.27 3.02 30.85
CA PRO A 328 1.06 4.11 31.82
C PRO A 328 2.36 4.62 32.50
N GLY A 329 3.44 3.83 32.42
CA GLY A 329 4.77 4.23 32.92
C GLY A 329 5.58 5.09 31.94
N LEU A 330 5.17 5.20 30.66
CA LEU A 330 5.86 5.98 29.64
C LEU A 330 5.11 7.29 29.40
N LYS A 331 5.86 8.39 29.35
CA LYS A 331 5.33 9.71 29.07
C LYS A 331 5.80 10.17 27.68
N ILE A 332 4.86 10.33 26.74
CA ILE A 332 5.17 10.80 25.39
C ILE A 332 5.84 12.18 25.42
N GLU A 333 5.48 13.02 26.37
CA GLU A 333 6.08 14.34 26.58
C GLU A 333 7.58 14.24 26.80
N SER A 334 8.02 13.32 27.66
CA SER A 334 9.44 13.10 27.93
C SER A 334 10.18 12.61 26.69
N LEU A 335 9.61 11.64 25.98
CA LEU A 335 10.20 11.09 24.74
C LEU A 335 10.30 12.18 23.64
N LEU A 336 9.31 13.06 23.54
CA LEU A 336 9.31 14.14 22.57
C LEU A 336 10.39 15.19 22.93
N VAL A 337 10.55 15.55 24.18
CA VAL A 337 11.60 16.46 24.65
C VAL A 337 12.99 15.88 24.41
N GLU A 338 13.20 14.61 24.78
CA GLU A 338 14.47 13.91 24.59
C GLU A 338 14.84 13.77 23.11
N GLY A 339 13.85 13.50 22.25
CA GLY A 339 14.04 13.36 20.81
C GLY A 339 14.31 14.67 20.08
N ALA A 340 13.93 15.82 20.64
CA ALA A 340 14.08 17.11 20.00
C ALA A 340 15.53 17.62 20.08
N THR A 341 16.29 17.45 19.01
CA THR A 341 17.73 17.80 18.93
C THR A 341 18.00 19.17 18.36
N THR A 342 17.14 19.66 17.44
CA THR A 342 17.31 20.97 16.79
C THR A 342 16.57 22.09 17.54
N ALA A 343 16.99 23.33 17.34
CA ALA A 343 16.30 24.51 17.89
C ALA A 343 14.85 24.62 17.36
N ALA A 344 14.63 24.27 16.08
CA ALA A 344 13.30 24.26 15.48
C ALA A 344 12.40 23.22 16.14
N GLN A 345 12.89 22.00 16.37
CA GLN A 345 12.17 20.94 17.06
C GLN A 345 11.81 21.35 18.50
N LYS A 346 12.76 21.89 19.26
CA LYS A 346 12.52 22.34 20.64
C LYS A 346 11.40 23.39 20.70
N LYS A 347 11.48 24.41 19.82
CA LYS A 347 10.41 25.42 19.71
C LYS A 347 9.07 24.81 19.27
N GLY A 348 9.09 23.81 18.40
CA GLY A 348 7.90 23.06 17.99
C GLY A 348 7.27 22.29 19.14
N VAL A 349 8.07 21.64 19.98
CA VAL A 349 7.62 20.91 21.19
C VAL A 349 6.94 21.88 22.17
N GLU A 350 7.51 23.06 22.43
CA GLU A 350 6.90 24.08 23.27
C GLU A 350 5.50 24.49 22.75
N LYS A 351 5.38 24.68 21.42
CA LYS A 351 4.09 25.02 20.79
C LYS A 351 3.07 23.89 20.91
N ILE A 352 3.49 22.63 20.73
CA ILE A 352 2.60 21.47 20.90
C ILE A 352 2.06 21.45 22.34
N PHE A 353 2.91 21.63 23.35
CA PHE A 353 2.48 21.61 24.74
C PHE A 353 1.54 22.76 25.10
N GLN A 354 1.70 23.93 24.47
CA GLN A 354 0.78 25.06 24.64
C GLN A 354 -0.59 24.82 23.97
N SER A 355 -0.64 23.97 22.95
CA SER A 355 -1.84 23.72 22.13
C SER A 355 -2.58 22.43 22.52
N SER A 356 -2.02 21.62 23.40
CA SER A 356 -2.54 20.31 23.80
C SER A 356 -3.06 20.29 25.22
#